data_653d91b59002faa30e40f0ffb24476fa
#
_entry.id   653d91b59002faa30e40f0ffb24476fa
#
_cell.length_a   1.000
_cell.length_b   1.000
_cell.length_c   1.000
_cell.angle_alpha   90.00
_cell.angle_beta   90.00
_cell.angle_gamma   90.00
#
_symmetry.space_group_name_H-M   'P 1'
#
loop_
_entity.id
_entity.type
_entity.pdbx_description
1 polymer ?
#
loop_
_entity_poly.entity_id
_entity_poly.type
_entity_poly.pdbx_seq_one_letter_code
_entity_poly.pdbx_strand_id
1 'polypeptide(L)'
;RSRGLGDVYKRQYSYKKIGNKYIVSINNHTEIVKALNAFCKEKGILSGSINGIGAIGELTLRFFNPKTKAYDDKTFREQMEISNLTGNISSMNEQVYLHLHITVGRSDYSALAGHLLSAIQNGAGEFVVEDYSERISRTYNPDLGLNIYDFER
;
A
#
# COMPACT_ATOMS: atom_id res chain seq x y z
N ARG A 1 4.76 -20.37 23.03
CA ARG A 1 3.76 -20.95 22.14
C ARG A 1 4.41 -21.13 20.76
N SER A 2 4.69 -22.36 20.37
CA SER A 2 5.25 -22.63 19.06
C SER A 2 4.19 -22.32 18.00
N ARG A 3 4.54 -21.49 17.04
CA ARG A 3 3.70 -21.27 15.87
C ARG A 3 3.89 -22.47 14.94
N GLY A 4 2.80 -22.99 14.40
CA GLY A 4 2.87 -24.05 13.41
C GLY A 4 3.66 -23.57 12.19
N LEU A 5 4.37 -24.48 11.52
CA LEU A 5 5.13 -24.15 10.30
C LEU A 5 4.26 -23.46 9.24
N GLY A 6 2.96 -23.80 9.16
CA GLY A 6 2.04 -23.16 8.22
C GLY A 6 1.82 -21.67 8.46
N ASP A 7 1.90 -21.22 9.72
CA ASP A 7 1.75 -19.79 10.03
C ASP A 7 2.99 -18.99 9.63
N VAL A 8 4.18 -19.58 9.73
CA VAL A 8 5.44 -18.94 9.32
C VAL A 8 5.46 -18.72 7.80
N TYR A 9 5.05 -19.74 7.04
CA TYR A 9 5.06 -19.66 5.56
C TYR A 9 3.96 -18.79 4.97
N LYS A 10 2.85 -18.58 5.71
CA LYS A 10 1.75 -17.71 5.27
C LYS A 10 2.00 -16.24 5.54
N ARG A 11 2.97 -15.90 6.39
CA ARG A 11 3.27 -14.51 6.70
C ARG A 11 4.04 -13.88 5.54
N GLN A 12 3.50 -12.77 5.08
CA GLN A 12 4.10 -11.95 4.03
C GLN A 12 4.93 -10.80 4.61
N TYR A 13 4.94 -10.65 5.93
CA TYR A 13 5.59 -9.53 6.63
C TYR A 13 5.98 -9.92 8.04
N SER A 14 6.93 -9.17 8.58
CA SER A 14 7.23 -9.10 10.01
C SER A 14 7.18 -7.64 10.45
N TYR A 15 7.00 -7.40 11.75
CA TYR A 15 6.85 -6.04 12.23
C TYR A 15 7.26 -5.88 13.68
N LYS A 16 7.54 -4.62 14.05
CA LYS A 16 7.73 -4.22 15.44
C LYS A 16 6.85 -3.01 15.73
N LYS A 17 6.07 -3.07 16.81
CA LYS A 17 5.23 -1.95 17.24
C LYS A 17 6.03 -1.00 18.11
N ILE A 18 5.93 0.30 17.83
CA ILE A 18 6.54 1.38 18.62
C ILE A 18 5.48 2.47 18.79
N GLY A 19 4.86 2.53 19.98
CA GLY A 19 3.74 3.45 20.21
C GLY A 19 2.57 3.17 19.27
N ASN A 20 2.14 4.17 18.51
CA ASN A 20 1.09 4.05 17.50
C ASN A 20 1.65 3.73 16.11
N LYS A 21 2.92 3.39 16.01
CA LYS A 21 3.59 3.09 14.74
C LYS A 21 4.01 1.63 14.69
N TYR A 22 4.03 1.10 13.49
CA TYR A 22 4.54 -0.24 13.20
C TYR A 22 5.66 -0.08 12.17
N ILE A 23 6.81 -0.66 12.49
CA ILE A 23 7.91 -0.81 11.52
C ILE A 23 7.69 -2.16 10.86
N VAL A 24 7.42 -2.16 9.56
CA VAL A 24 7.00 -3.35 8.82
C VAL A 24 8.05 -3.71 7.78
N SER A 25 8.53 -4.94 7.83
CA SER A 25 9.39 -5.52 6.80
C SER A 25 8.56 -6.50 5.99
N ILE A 26 8.52 -6.31 4.68
CA ILE A 26 7.79 -7.21 3.78
C ILE A 26 8.75 -8.27 3.22
N ASN A 27 8.31 -9.51 3.18
CA ASN A 27 9.10 -10.62 2.68
C ASN A 27 9.33 -10.48 1.17
N ASN A 28 10.52 -10.90 0.73
CA ASN A 28 10.87 -10.83 -0.68
C ASN A 28 9.89 -11.61 -1.56
N HIS A 29 9.70 -11.16 -2.79
CA HIS A 29 8.79 -11.72 -3.79
C HIS A 29 7.29 -11.64 -3.43
N THR A 30 6.96 -10.82 -2.44
CA THR A 30 5.57 -10.57 -2.03
C THR A 30 5.03 -9.35 -2.76
N GLU A 31 3.74 -9.37 -3.11
CA GLU A 31 3.06 -8.18 -3.61
C GLU A 31 2.78 -7.22 -2.45
N ILE A 32 3.32 -6.02 -2.54
CA ILE A 32 3.40 -5.06 -1.44
C ILE A 32 2.02 -4.56 -0.99
N VAL A 33 1.12 -4.24 -1.93
CA VAL A 33 -0.20 -3.69 -1.59
C VAL A 33 -1.03 -4.73 -0.85
N LYS A 34 -1.02 -5.98 -1.30
CA LYS A 34 -1.71 -7.08 -0.61
C LYS A 34 -1.16 -7.31 0.79
N ALA A 35 0.16 -7.25 0.95
CA ALA A 35 0.80 -7.42 2.26
C ALA A 35 0.41 -6.30 3.22
N LEU A 36 0.46 -5.05 2.77
CA LEU A 36 0.07 -3.90 3.60
C LEU A 36 -1.42 -3.93 3.95
N ASN A 37 -2.27 -4.35 3.01
CA ASN A 37 -3.70 -4.49 3.26
C ASN A 37 -3.96 -5.57 4.30
N ALA A 38 -3.33 -6.74 4.16
CA ALA A 38 -3.45 -7.84 5.12
C ALA A 38 -2.95 -7.43 6.51
N PHE A 39 -1.85 -6.67 6.58
CA PHE A 39 -1.32 -6.14 7.83
C PHE A 39 -2.33 -5.21 8.53
N CYS A 40 -2.87 -4.23 7.80
CA CYS A 40 -3.84 -3.29 8.35
C CYS A 40 -5.12 -4.01 8.81
N LYS A 41 -5.56 -5.01 8.06
CA LYS A 41 -6.71 -5.84 8.42
C LYS A 41 -6.44 -6.64 9.71
N GLU A 42 -5.28 -7.28 9.81
CA GLU A 42 -4.87 -8.02 11.01
C GLU A 42 -4.87 -7.13 12.26
N LYS A 43 -4.40 -5.89 12.12
CA LYS A 43 -4.28 -4.95 13.23
C LYS A 43 -5.53 -4.11 13.48
N GLY A 44 -6.54 -4.22 12.62
CA GLY A 44 -7.76 -3.43 12.74
C GLY A 44 -7.54 -1.94 12.54
N ILE A 45 -6.61 -1.57 11.66
CA ILE A 45 -6.28 -0.17 11.39
C ILE A 45 -7.25 0.37 10.35
N LEU A 46 -8.07 1.35 10.74
CA LEU A 46 -9.12 1.94 9.91
C LEU A 46 -8.85 3.41 9.57
N SER A 47 -7.73 3.95 10.04
CA SER A 47 -7.20 5.25 9.62
C SER A 47 -5.73 5.32 9.94
N GLY A 48 -4.98 6.00 9.12
CA GLY A 48 -3.54 6.12 9.34
C GLY A 48 -2.79 6.56 8.11
N SER A 49 -1.48 6.46 8.21
CA SER A 49 -0.56 6.77 7.11
C SER A 49 0.43 5.64 6.91
N ILE A 50 0.95 5.55 5.69
CA ILE A 50 1.99 4.59 5.32
C ILE A 50 3.07 5.35 4.57
N ASN A 51 4.33 5.08 4.90
CA ASN A 51 5.45 5.49 4.07
C ASN A 51 6.53 4.39 4.07
N GLY A 52 7.34 4.37 3.03
CA GLY A 52 8.41 3.38 2.98
C GLY A 52 9.25 3.45 1.73
N ILE A 53 10.27 2.60 1.76
CA ILE A 53 11.26 2.44 0.69
C ILE A 53 11.52 0.96 0.46
N GLY A 54 12.16 0.63 -0.63
CA GLY A 54 12.50 -0.75 -0.95
C GLY A 54 12.91 -0.94 -2.39
N ALA A 55 12.95 -2.20 -2.81
CA ALA A 55 13.30 -2.58 -4.18
C ALA A 55 12.24 -3.53 -4.73
N ILE A 56 11.88 -3.32 -5.99
CA ILE A 56 10.83 -4.08 -6.68
C ILE A 56 11.28 -4.53 -8.05
N GLY A 57 10.68 -5.62 -8.55
CA GLY A 57 10.92 -6.15 -9.90
C GLY A 57 9.73 -6.02 -10.84
N GLU A 58 8.57 -5.61 -10.33
CA GLU A 58 7.38 -5.38 -11.12
C GLU A 58 6.54 -4.30 -10.47
N LEU A 59 5.98 -3.42 -11.30
CA LEU A 59 5.19 -2.28 -10.84
C LEU A 59 4.02 -2.06 -11.80
N THR A 60 2.81 -1.95 -11.27
CA THR A 60 1.65 -1.49 -12.03
C THR A 60 1.18 -0.17 -11.46
N LEU A 61 1.25 0.85 -12.29
CA LEU A 61 0.74 2.19 -12.01
C LEU A 61 -0.62 2.37 -12.65
N ARG A 62 -1.41 3.22 -12.04
CA ARG A 62 -2.76 3.54 -12.49
C ARG A 62 -2.91 5.04 -12.68
N PHE A 63 -3.50 5.45 -13.78
CA PHE A 63 -3.82 6.85 -14.05
C PHE A 63 -5.31 7.01 -14.25
N PHE A 64 -5.91 7.96 -13.55
CA PHE A 64 -7.33 8.25 -13.65
C PHE A 64 -7.57 9.36 -14.67
N ASN A 65 -8.44 9.09 -15.66
CA ASN A 65 -8.88 10.09 -16.62
C ASN A 65 -10.18 10.73 -16.13
N PRO A 66 -10.17 12.00 -15.72
CA PRO A 66 -11.37 12.62 -15.15
C PRO A 66 -12.49 12.86 -16.17
N LYS A 67 -12.16 12.88 -17.47
CA LYS A 67 -13.17 13.06 -18.52
C LYS A 67 -13.98 11.79 -18.77
N THR A 68 -13.30 10.67 -18.85
CA THR A 68 -13.95 9.36 -19.10
C THR A 68 -14.33 8.66 -17.82
N LYS A 69 -13.79 9.09 -16.66
CA LYS A 69 -13.91 8.43 -15.36
C LYS A 69 -13.42 6.99 -15.40
N ALA A 70 -12.44 6.71 -16.23
CA ALA A 70 -11.82 5.42 -16.40
C ALA A 70 -10.36 5.44 -16.03
N TYR A 71 -9.83 4.28 -15.67
CA TYR A 71 -8.43 4.09 -15.32
C TYR A 71 -7.65 3.52 -16.50
N ASP A 72 -6.40 3.96 -16.64
CA ASP A 72 -5.43 3.42 -17.57
C ASP A 72 -4.27 2.85 -16.76
N ASP A 73 -4.10 1.54 -16.81
CA ASP A 73 -3.11 0.81 -16.03
C ASP A 73 -1.91 0.45 -16.91
N LYS A 74 -0.70 0.60 -16.36
CA LYS A 74 0.52 0.22 -17.05
C LYS A 74 1.46 -0.55 -16.13
N THR A 75 1.95 -1.68 -16.61
CA THR A 75 2.87 -2.55 -15.89
C THR A 75 4.28 -2.43 -16.43
N PHE A 76 5.24 -2.27 -15.52
CA PHE A 76 6.67 -2.20 -15.81
C PHE A 76 7.35 -3.40 -15.15
N ARG A 77 8.10 -4.18 -15.94
CA ARG A 77 8.80 -5.37 -15.47
C ARG A 77 10.29 -5.15 -15.60
N GLU A 78 10.88 -4.57 -14.59
CA GLU A 78 12.31 -4.28 -14.47
C GLU A 78 12.64 -4.03 -13.01
N GLN A 79 13.91 -4.18 -12.65
CA GLN A 79 14.36 -3.84 -11.30
C GLN A 79 14.30 -2.34 -11.09
N MET A 80 13.64 -1.92 -10.01
CA MET A 80 13.46 -0.51 -9.63
C MET A 80 13.62 -0.37 -8.14
N GLU A 81 14.00 0.82 -7.70
CA GLU A 81 14.09 1.14 -6.29
C GLU A 81 12.98 2.12 -5.89
N ILE A 82 12.25 1.80 -4.83
CA ILE A 82 11.24 2.70 -4.28
C ILE A 82 11.95 3.81 -3.53
N SER A 83 11.91 5.01 -4.07
CA SER A 83 12.40 6.22 -3.39
C SER A 83 11.38 6.75 -2.39
N ASN A 84 10.10 6.56 -2.65
CA ASN A 84 9.02 6.94 -1.76
C ASN A 84 7.73 6.20 -2.11
N LEU A 85 7.22 5.41 -1.17
CA LEU A 85 5.84 4.94 -1.18
C LEU A 85 5.13 5.69 -0.07
N THR A 86 4.02 6.34 -0.38
CA THR A 86 3.30 7.17 0.58
C THR A 86 1.80 7.06 0.36
N GLY A 87 1.05 7.17 1.44
CA GLY A 87 -0.39 7.20 1.32
C GLY A 87 -1.09 7.13 2.66
N ASN A 88 -2.36 6.85 2.59
CA ASN A 88 -3.23 6.87 3.74
C ASN A 88 -4.09 5.61 3.84
N ILE A 89 -4.54 5.36 5.04
CA ILE A 89 -5.42 4.26 5.39
C ILE A 89 -6.77 4.87 5.76
N SER A 90 -7.83 4.29 5.24
CA SER A 90 -9.20 4.62 5.60
C SER A 90 -10.05 3.35 5.51
N SER A 91 -11.35 3.48 5.61
CA SER A 91 -12.26 2.35 5.47
C SER A 91 -13.35 2.67 4.46
N MET A 92 -13.85 1.64 3.80
CA MET A 92 -15.01 1.74 2.92
C MET A 92 -15.80 0.46 3.06
N ASN A 93 -17.10 0.57 3.33
CA ASN A 93 -17.96 -0.58 3.60
C ASN A 93 -17.36 -1.50 4.69
N GLU A 94 -16.80 -0.87 5.73
CA GLU A 94 -16.18 -1.55 6.89
C GLU A 94 -14.92 -2.37 6.54
N GLN A 95 -14.36 -2.17 5.35
CA GLN A 95 -13.12 -2.81 4.92
C GLN A 95 -11.98 -1.79 4.89
N VAL A 96 -10.76 -2.28 5.11
CA VAL A 96 -9.56 -1.47 4.95
C VAL A 96 -9.48 -0.95 3.51
N TYR A 97 -9.21 0.33 3.37
CA TYR A 97 -9.02 0.99 2.08
C TYR A 97 -7.69 1.71 2.09
N LEU A 98 -6.76 1.25 1.28
CA LEU A 98 -5.45 1.88 1.12
C LEU A 98 -5.45 2.76 -0.12
N HIS A 99 -4.97 4.00 0.04
CA HIS A 99 -4.72 4.90 -1.07
C HIS A 99 -3.24 5.23 -1.08
N LEU A 100 -2.51 4.62 -2.00
CA LEU A 100 -1.05 4.67 -2.05
C LEU A 100 -0.57 5.23 -3.37
N HIS A 101 0.42 6.10 -3.30
CA HIS A 101 1.19 6.56 -4.43
C HIS A 101 2.64 6.12 -4.28
N ILE A 102 3.36 6.05 -5.38
CA ILE A 102 4.73 5.58 -5.40
C ILE A 102 5.57 6.37 -6.39
N THR A 103 6.82 6.59 -6.02
CA THR A 103 7.86 7.06 -6.94
C THR A 103 9.01 6.05 -6.88
N VAL A 104 9.43 5.59 -8.03
CA VAL A 104 10.53 4.62 -8.15
C VAL A 104 11.64 5.17 -9.04
N GLY A 105 12.88 4.77 -8.75
CA GLY A 105 14.04 5.04 -9.58
C GLY A 105 14.38 3.81 -10.44
N ARG A 106 14.60 4.04 -11.72
CA ARG A 106 15.02 3.01 -12.67
C ARG A 106 16.55 2.91 -12.69
N SER A 107 17.09 1.91 -13.38
CA SER A 107 18.54 1.68 -13.45
C SER A 107 19.33 2.84 -14.07
N ASP A 108 18.69 3.65 -14.89
CA ASP A 108 19.27 4.85 -15.48
C ASP A 108 19.02 6.11 -14.62
N TYR A 109 18.47 5.94 -13.41
CA TYR A 109 18.08 6.99 -12.47
C TYR A 109 16.88 7.84 -12.90
N SER A 110 16.22 7.50 -14.01
CA SER A 110 14.93 8.12 -14.34
C SER A 110 13.85 7.62 -13.39
N ALA A 111 12.81 8.42 -13.20
CA ALA A 111 11.75 8.12 -12.27
C ALA A 111 10.44 7.77 -12.97
N LEU A 112 9.69 6.85 -12.35
CA LEU A 112 8.28 6.61 -12.64
C LEU A 112 7.49 6.93 -11.38
N ALA A 113 6.32 7.54 -11.52
CA ALA A 113 5.50 7.90 -10.38
C ALA A 113 4.02 7.83 -10.73
N GLY A 114 3.19 7.56 -9.73
CA GLY A 114 1.75 7.55 -9.90
C GLY A 114 1.02 6.81 -8.79
N HIS A 115 -0.26 6.60 -9.02
CA HIS A 115 -1.11 5.80 -8.15
C HIS A 115 -0.67 4.34 -8.20
N LEU A 116 -0.41 3.75 -7.05
CA LEU A 116 0.07 2.37 -6.94
C LEU A 116 -1.09 1.39 -6.98
N LEU A 117 -1.11 0.54 -7.99
CA LEU A 117 -2.04 -0.58 -8.04
C LEU A 117 -1.42 -1.84 -7.46
N SER A 118 -0.22 -2.19 -7.90
CA SER A 118 0.52 -3.35 -7.37
C SER A 118 2.01 -3.19 -7.59
N ALA A 119 2.80 -3.83 -6.72
CA ALA A 119 4.25 -3.88 -6.85
C ALA A 119 4.74 -5.18 -6.22
N ILE A 120 5.64 -5.89 -6.91
CA ILE A 120 6.22 -7.13 -6.41
C ILE A 120 7.64 -6.84 -5.94
N GLN A 121 7.88 -7.08 -4.66
CA GLN A 121 9.17 -6.84 -4.04
C GLN A 121 10.25 -7.76 -4.61
N ASN A 122 11.39 -7.17 -4.91
CA ASN A 122 12.59 -7.90 -5.27
C ASN A 122 13.79 -7.24 -4.59
N GLY A 123 13.98 -7.61 -3.34
CA GLY A 123 14.93 -7.03 -2.41
C GLY A 123 14.30 -6.79 -1.06
N ALA A 124 14.64 -5.69 -0.40
CA ALA A 124 14.05 -5.30 0.87
C ALA A 124 12.80 -4.41 0.67
N GLY A 125 11.90 -4.47 1.63
CA GLY A 125 10.75 -3.56 1.71
C GLY A 125 10.59 -3.15 3.16
N GLU A 126 10.72 -1.84 3.42
CA GLU A 126 10.76 -1.27 4.76
C GLU A 126 9.74 -0.14 4.86
N PHE A 127 8.71 -0.35 5.69
CA PHE A 127 7.56 0.56 5.76
C PHE A 127 7.28 0.97 7.19
N VAL A 128 6.75 2.17 7.34
CA VAL A 128 6.18 2.63 8.61
C VAL A 128 4.68 2.79 8.40
N VAL A 129 3.92 2.14 9.27
CA VAL A 129 2.46 2.26 9.30
C VAL A 129 2.10 2.97 10.62
N GLU A 130 1.45 4.12 10.53
CA GLU A 130 0.97 4.87 11.69
C GLU A 130 -0.54 4.66 11.82
N ASP A 131 -0.95 4.21 13.01
CA ASP A 131 -2.35 3.97 13.34
C ASP A 131 -2.90 5.19 14.08
N TYR A 132 -3.93 5.84 13.51
CA TYR A 132 -4.56 7.01 14.13
C TYR A 132 -5.59 6.62 15.20
N SER A 133 -5.87 5.32 15.35
CA SER A 133 -6.81 4.78 16.36
C SER A 133 -8.23 5.30 16.22
N GLU A 134 -8.60 5.76 15.04
CA GLU A 134 -9.90 6.30 14.68
C GLU A 134 -10.39 5.63 13.40
N ARG A 135 -11.64 5.86 13.04
CA ARG A 135 -12.17 5.47 11.74
C ARG A 135 -12.28 6.69 10.84
N ILE A 136 -11.74 6.61 9.63
CA ILE A 136 -12.00 7.55 8.56
C ILE A 136 -12.66 6.77 7.43
N SER A 137 -13.88 7.15 7.08
CA SER A 137 -14.67 6.45 6.07
C SER A 137 -14.54 7.10 4.70
N ARG A 138 -14.86 6.32 3.66
CA ARG A 138 -14.98 6.81 2.29
C ARG A 138 -16.35 6.47 1.73
N THR A 139 -16.77 7.27 0.76
CA THR A 139 -17.97 7.03 -0.03
C THR A 139 -17.67 7.32 -1.49
N TYR A 140 -18.40 6.65 -2.38
CA TYR A 140 -18.28 6.88 -3.82
C TYR A 140 -18.95 8.20 -4.19
N ASN A 141 -18.22 9.05 -4.91
CA ASN A 141 -18.75 10.30 -5.47
C ASN A 141 -18.96 10.10 -6.98
N PRO A 142 -20.22 10.02 -7.46
CA PRO A 142 -20.47 9.74 -8.88
C PRO A 142 -20.09 10.89 -9.81
N ASP A 143 -20.04 12.12 -9.31
CA ASP A 143 -19.65 13.27 -10.13
C ASP A 143 -18.15 13.22 -10.47
N LEU A 144 -17.34 12.76 -9.53
CA LEU A 144 -15.90 12.60 -9.74
C LEU A 144 -15.56 11.20 -10.29
N GLY A 145 -16.38 10.19 -10.00
CA GLY A 145 -16.08 8.80 -10.30
C GLY A 145 -15.03 8.21 -9.35
N LEU A 146 -14.91 8.74 -8.13
CA LEU A 146 -13.87 8.38 -7.17
C LEU A 146 -14.47 8.13 -5.78
N ASN A 147 -13.74 7.34 -5.00
CA ASN A 147 -14.03 7.14 -3.58
C ASN A 147 -13.32 8.22 -2.78
N ILE A 148 -14.09 9.10 -2.15
CA ILE A 148 -13.58 10.26 -1.41
C ILE A 148 -13.86 10.12 0.07
N TYR A 149 -13.17 10.91 0.89
CA TYR A 149 -13.43 10.95 2.33
C TYR A 149 -14.89 11.33 2.62
N ASP A 150 -15.43 10.64 3.60
CA ASP A 150 -16.76 10.92 4.16
C ASP A 150 -16.62 11.03 5.68
N PHE A 151 -16.53 12.25 6.18
CA PHE A 151 -16.33 12.51 7.60
C PHE A 151 -17.62 12.44 8.42
N GLU A 152 -18.76 12.26 7.75
CA GLU A 152 -20.06 12.12 8.40
C GLU A 152 -20.33 10.70 8.91
N ARG A 153 -19.49 9.75 8.57
CA ARG A 153 -19.64 8.34 8.97
C ARG A 153 -18.59 7.89 9.96
#